data_9da3751f67bd20b8308f3f266bcb2295
#
_entry.id   9da3751f67bd20b8308f3f266bcb2295
#
_cell.length_a   1.000
_cell.length_b   1.000
_cell.length_c   1.000
_cell.angle_alpha   90.00
_cell.angle_beta   90.00
_cell.angle_gamma   90.00
#
_symmetry.space_group_name_H-M   'P 1'
#
loop_
_entity.id
_entity.type
_entity.pdbx_description
1 polymer ?
#
loop_
_entity_poly.entity_id
_entity_poly.type
_entity_poly.pdbx_seq_one_letter_code
_entity_poly.pdbx_strand_id
1 'polypeptide(L)'
;MSLTALVRPFFYRRQKQLDLYSTQARQLQMHVLKRLLSKASDTEWGHLHGYSSRMSYDEFAAHTPVSSYEELKGYIDRMRHGQKDILWPGRVKFYAKSSGTTSDKSKFIPVSTDGLHDTHYAGGRDAVVWYLSRHPESRLFDGKALILGGSHAPNYNLPHSLVGDLSAILIENINPLVNLVRTPCKQTALLADFEEKRKRIAQEALHANVTNLSGVPSWMLSVLLQVLEEAGVDRLEQVWPNLEVFFHGGVAFTPYREQYRKLIAKPGMNYMETYNASEGFFGLQDDPSDESMSLMLDYGVFYEFIPMDQLDSPHPEVLPIWDVETGRNYAMVITTSSGLWRYLIGDTVRFTSLHPYKFVITGRTKFFINAFGEELIVDNAEKGLAEACAATGAQVLEYTAAPVFMDEQGKCRHQWLVEFSKEPADLDAFARLLDEALQRINSDYEAKRYKDITLQPLQMLKARPGVFHDWLKSKGKLGGQHKVPRLSNKRDTIEEILTMNKD
;
A
#
# COMPACT_ATOMS: atom_id res chain seq x y z
N MET A 1 -9.37 36.45 -8.12
CA MET A 1 -10.08 35.31 -8.73
C MET A 1 -9.37 34.05 -8.26
N SER A 2 -10.08 33.05 -7.72
CA SER A 2 -9.46 31.78 -7.24
C SER A 2 -8.92 30.98 -8.41
N LEU A 3 -7.68 30.48 -8.31
CA LEU A 3 -7.10 29.58 -9.31
C LEU A 3 -7.93 28.29 -9.41
N THR A 4 -8.43 27.80 -8.28
CA THR A 4 -9.30 26.62 -8.22
C THR A 4 -10.57 26.81 -9.07
N ALA A 5 -11.19 27.99 -9.01
CA ALA A 5 -12.36 28.31 -9.82
C ALA A 5 -12.08 28.32 -11.34
N LEU A 6 -10.86 28.74 -11.73
CA LEU A 6 -10.43 28.74 -13.12
C LEU A 6 -10.15 27.34 -13.67
N VAL A 7 -9.63 26.45 -12.83
CA VAL A 7 -9.23 25.09 -13.23
C VAL A 7 -10.40 24.10 -13.18
N ARG A 8 -11.39 24.33 -12.31
CA ARG A 8 -12.55 23.44 -12.09
C ARG A 8 -13.28 23.01 -13.39
N PRO A 9 -13.54 23.88 -14.38
CA PRO A 9 -14.23 23.46 -15.61
C PRO A 9 -13.51 22.38 -16.41
N PHE A 10 -12.18 22.30 -16.30
CA PHE A 10 -11.40 21.25 -17.00
C PHE A 10 -11.66 19.85 -16.44
N PHE A 11 -12.12 19.74 -15.20
CA PHE A 11 -12.44 18.48 -14.55
C PHE A 11 -13.87 17.98 -14.84
N TYR A 12 -14.77 18.85 -15.31
CA TYR A 12 -16.18 18.51 -15.51
C TYR A 12 -16.39 17.35 -16.50
N ARG A 13 -15.60 17.30 -17.59
CA ARG A 13 -15.66 16.19 -18.53
C ARG A 13 -15.30 14.86 -17.87
N ARG A 14 -14.28 14.87 -17.02
CA ARG A 14 -13.82 13.66 -16.31
C ARG A 14 -14.86 13.22 -15.28
N GLN A 15 -15.45 14.12 -14.56
CA GLN A 15 -16.51 13.81 -13.61
C GLN A 15 -17.67 13.06 -14.30
N LYS A 16 -18.12 13.52 -15.47
CA LYS A 16 -19.16 12.80 -16.24
C LYS A 16 -18.74 11.39 -16.67
N GLN A 17 -17.47 11.14 -16.90
CA GLN A 17 -16.97 9.79 -17.18
C GLN A 17 -17.01 8.91 -15.95
N LEU A 18 -16.67 9.45 -14.78
CA LEU A 18 -16.75 8.73 -13.50
C LEU A 18 -18.20 8.35 -13.14
N ASP A 19 -19.18 9.17 -13.52
CA ASP A 19 -20.61 8.86 -13.32
C ASP A 19 -21.04 7.59 -14.06
N LEU A 20 -20.35 7.21 -15.15
CA LEU A 20 -20.61 5.98 -15.90
C LEU A 20 -20.21 4.70 -15.16
N TYR A 21 -19.43 4.79 -14.10
CA TYR A 21 -18.98 3.63 -13.33
C TYR A 21 -20.15 2.85 -12.70
N SER A 22 -21.25 3.54 -12.39
CA SER A 22 -22.45 2.91 -11.84
C SER A 22 -23.25 2.08 -12.86
N THR A 23 -23.13 2.40 -14.17
CA THR A 23 -23.97 1.81 -15.22
C THR A 23 -23.21 1.04 -16.29
N GLN A 24 -21.91 1.31 -16.48
CA GLN A 24 -21.11 0.78 -17.60
C GLN A 24 -19.86 0.01 -17.15
N ALA A 25 -19.83 -0.52 -15.95
CA ALA A 25 -18.65 -1.17 -15.38
C ALA A 25 -18.09 -2.29 -16.27
N ARG A 26 -18.95 -3.21 -16.75
CA ARG A 26 -18.55 -4.30 -17.64
C ARG A 26 -17.98 -3.79 -18.97
N GLN A 27 -18.63 -2.79 -19.59
CA GLN A 27 -18.15 -2.20 -20.82
C GLN A 27 -16.78 -1.52 -20.66
N LEU A 28 -16.60 -0.77 -19.59
CA LEU A 28 -15.32 -0.11 -19.27
C LEU A 28 -14.22 -1.13 -19.06
N GLN A 29 -14.45 -2.17 -18.27
CA GLN A 29 -13.47 -3.21 -17.99
C GLN A 29 -13.15 -4.05 -19.25
N MET A 30 -14.14 -4.40 -20.08
CA MET A 30 -13.90 -5.06 -21.35
C MET A 30 -13.12 -4.19 -22.33
N HIS A 31 -13.37 -2.87 -22.33
CA HIS A 31 -12.57 -1.92 -23.12
C HIS A 31 -11.10 -1.91 -22.64
N VAL A 32 -10.87 -1.87 -21.33
CA VAL A 32 -9.52 -1.95 -20.74
C VAL A 32 -8.85 -3.25 -21.16
N LEU A 33 -9.48 -4.40 -20.96
CA LEU A 33 -8.91 -5.70 -21.34
C LEU A 33 -8.50 -5.75 -22.81
N LYS A 34 -9.40 -5.39 -23.71
CA LYS A 34 -9.11 -5.36 -25.16
C LYS A 34 -7.93 -4.45 -25.51
N ARG A 35 -7.83 -3.30 -24.85
CA ARG A 35 -6.70 -2.38 -25.04
C ARG A 35 -5.39 -2.99 -24.57
N LEU A 36 -5.38 -3.65 -23.40
CA LEU A 36 -4.19 -4.32 -22.85
C LEU A 36 -3.73 -5.45 -23.78
N LEU A 37 -4.64 -6.33 -24.20
CA LEU A 37 -4.36 -7.45 -25.10
C LEU A 37 -3.84 -6.97 -26.47
N SER A 38 -4.49 -5.94 -27.03
CA SER A 38 -4.05 -5.35 -28.30
C SER A 38 -2.65 -4.74 -28.23
N LYS A 39 -2.33 -4.04 -27.12
CA LYS A 39 -1.00 -3.45 -26.94
C LYS A 39 0.09 -4.52 -26.76
N ALA A 40 -0.22 -5.60 -26.05
CA ALA A 40 0.75 -6.63 -25.74
C ALA A 40 0.81 -7.77 -26.78
N SER A 41 0.03 -7.71 -27.87
CA SER A 41 -0.03 -8.80 -28.88
C SER A 41 1.33 -9.17 -29.46
N ASP A 42 2.22 -8.21 -29.61
CA ASP A 42 3.55 -8.40 -30.22
C ASP A 42 4.65 -8.62 -29.18
N THR A 43 4.32 -8.76 -27.89
CA THR A 43 5.27 -9.12 -26.83
C THR A 43 5.50 -10.63 -26.80
N GLU A 44 6.59 -11.06 -26.17
CA GLU A 44 6.86 -12.49 -25.94
C GLU A 44 5.70 -13.16 -25.18
N TRP A 45 5.20 -12.51 -24.12
CA TRP A 45 4.07 -13.00 -23.34
C TRP A 45 2.78 -13.05 -24.19
N GLY A 46 2.54 -12.02 -24.99
CA GLY A 46 1.41 -11.96 -25.91
C GLY A 46 1.41 -13.09 -26.94
N HIS A 47 2.57 -13.39 -27.55
CA HIS A 47 2.71 -14.52 -28.46
C HIS A 47 2.51 -15.88 -27.76
N LEU A 48 3.08 -16.04 -26.54
CA LEU A 48 2.94 -17.27 -25.78
C LEU A 48 1.47 -17.58 -25.45
N HIS A 49 0.67 -16.56 -25.17
CA HIS A 49 -0.74 -16.69 -24.78
C HIS A 49 -1.75 -16.33 -25.89
N GLY A 50 -1.28 -16.09 -27.11
CA GLY A 50 -2.12 -15.82 -28.27
C GLY A 50 -2.93 -14.54 -28.23
N TYR A 51 -2.39 -13.47 -27.61
CA TYR A 51 -3.12 -12.21 -27.42
C TYR A 51 -3.50 -11.54 -28.72
N SER A 52 -4.74 -11.06 -28.78
CA SER A 52 -5.25 -10.24 -29.86
C SER A 52 -6.38 -9.33 -29.38
N SER A 53 -6.64 -8.25 -30.13
CA SER A 53 -7.76 -7.33 -29.84
C SER A 53 -9.15 -7.98 -29.96
N ARG A 54 -9.24 -9.18 -30.57
CA ARG A 54 -10.51 -9.93 -30.77
C ARG A 54 -10.75 -10.96 -29.69
N MET A 55 -9.75 -11.29 -28.86
CA MET A 55 -9.84 -12.27 -27.79
C MET A 55 -10.97 -11.89 -26.81
N SER A 56 -11.86 -12.83 -26.53
CA SER A 56 -12.89 -12.69 -25.51
C SER A 56 -12.31 -12.82 -24.10
N TYR A 57 -13.10 -12.49 -23.08
CA TYR A 57 -12.68 -12.71 -21.69
C TYR A 57 -12.46 -14.21 -21.41
N ASP A 58 -13.34 -15.06 -21.86
CA ASP A 58 -13.25 -16.51 -21.61
C ASP A 58 -12.00 -17.13 -22.28
N GLU A 59 -11.66 -16.71 -23.48
CA GLU A 59 -10.42 -17.08 -24.15
C GLU A 59 -9.20 -16.57 -23.39
N PHE A 60 -9.21 -15.31 -22.95
CA PHE A 60 -8.13 -14.73 -22.13
C PHE A 60 -7.95 -15.52 -20.83
N ALA A 61 -9.02 -15.80 -20.11
CA ALA A 61 -8.99 -16.56 -18.87
C ALA A 61 -8.50 -18.00 -19.05
N ALA A 62 -8.85 -18.64 -20.17
CA ALA A 62 -8.42 -20.00 -20.51
C ALA A 62 -6.93 -20.09 -20.92
N HIS A 63 -6.39 -19.06 -21.60
CA HIS A 63 -5.02 -19.08 -22.11
C HIS A 63 -4.00 -18.45 -21.16
N THR A 64 -4.43 -17.58 -20.23
CA THR A 64 -3.52 -16.88 -19.31
C THR A 64 -3.70 -17.40 -17.89
N PRO A 65 -2.70 -18.00 -17.27
CA PRO A 65 -2.79 -18.46 -15.88
C PRO A 65 -2.83 -17.27 -14.91
N VAL A 66 -3.41 -17.48 -13.72
CA VAL A 66 -3.19 -16.58 -12.59
C VAL A 66 -1.73 -16.71 -12.17
N SER A 67 -1.06 -15.58 -11.98
CA SER A 67 0.39 -15.53 -11.75
C SER A 67 0.72 -14.90 -10.40
N SER A 68 1.71 -15.44 -9.73
CA SER A 68 2.42 -14.83 -8.61
C SER A 68 3.63 -14.02 -9.10
N TYR A 69 4.27 -13.27 -8.19
CA TYR A 69 5.53 -12.59 -8.53
C TYR A 69 6.62 -13.56 -8.96
N GLU A 70 6.73 -14.71 -8.31
CA GLU A 70 7.79 -15.69 -8.60
C GLU A 70 7.69 -16.26 -10.04
N GLU A 71 6.46 -16.41 -10.55
CA GLU A 71 6.23 -16.86 -11.92
C GLU A 71 6.58 -15.80 -12.95
N LEU A 72 6.36 -14.52 -12.64
CA LEU A 72 6.71 -13.41 -13.53
C LEU A 72 8.16 -12.93 -13.36
N LYS A 73 8.84 -13.27 -12.27
CA LYS A 73 10.16 -12.78 -11.90
C LYS A 73 11.20 -12.95 -13.00
N GLY A 74 11.26 -14.11 -13.64
CA GLY A 74 12.22 -14.36 -14.73
C GLY A 74 12.05 -13.43 -15.92
N TYR A 75 10.81 -13.11 -16.28
CA TYR A 75 10.48 -12.14 -17.33
C TYR A 75 10.84 -10.71 -16.87
N ILE A 76 10.47 -10.34 -15.64
CA ILE A 76 10.78 -9.03 -15.06
C ILE A 76 12.29 -8.80 -14.99
N ASP A 77 13.08 -9.79 -14.58
CA ASP A 77 14.54 -9.70 -14.54
C ASP A 77 15.16 -9.47 -15.93
N ARG A 78 14.64 -10.13 -16.96
CA ARG A 78 15.05 -9.90 -18.36
C ARG A 78 14.70 -8.47 -18.82
N MET A 79 13.52 -7.96 -18.45
CA MET A 79 13.13 -6.57 -18.70
C MET A 79 14.08 -5.59 -18.00
N ARG A 80 14.46 -5.85 -16.75
CA ARG A 80 15.44 -5.04 -15.98
C ARG A 80 16.82 -5.01 -16.65
N HIS A 81 17.23 -6.10 -17.28
CA HIS A 81 18.46 -6.17 -18.08
C HIS A 81 18.31 -5.52 -19.46
N GLY A 82 17.19 -4.85 -19.74
CA GLY A 82 16.97 -4.04 -20.93
C GLY A 82 16.37 -4.78 -22.12
N GLN A 83 15.93 -6.02 -21.97
CA GLN A 83 15.18 -6.71 -23.02
C GLN A 83 13.83 -5.99 -23.22
N LYS A 84 13.45 -5.84 -24.47
CA LYS A 84 12.20 -5.19 -24.88
C LYS A 84 11.13 -6.22 -25.17
N ASP A 85 9.88 -5.77 -25.19
CA ASP A 85 8.74 -6.55 -25.68
C ASP A 85 8.58 -7.91 -25.01
N ILE A 86 8.85 -7.97 -23.68
CA ILE A 86 8.72 -9.18 -22.88
C ILE A 86 7.30 -9.31 -22.33
N LEU A 87 6.97 -8.62 -21.23
CA LEU A 87 5.63 -8.58 -20.64
C LEU A 87 4.81 -7.39 -21.14
N TRP A 88 5.46 -6.32 -21.55
CA TRP A 88 4.86 -5.08 -22.05
C TRP A 88 5.68 -4.53 -23.21
N PRO A 89 5.03 -3.83 -24.17
CA PRO A 89 5.73 -3.31 -25.35
C PRO A 89 6.83 -2.32 -25.00
N GLY A 90 7.91 -2.39 -25.75
CA GLY A 90 9.06 -1.52 -25.62
C GLY A 90 9.93 -1.86 -24.44
N ARG A 91 10.65 -0.86 -23.92
CA ARG A 91 11.52 -0.99 -22.75
C ARG A 91 10.89 -0.33 -21.55
N VAL A 92 10.70 -1.08 -20.47
CA VAL A 92 10.31 -0.54 -19.16
C VAL A 92 11.59 -0.08 -18.44
N LYS A 93 11.61 1.20 -18.07
CA LYS A 93 12.78 1.84 -17.45
C LYS A 93 12.71 1.86 -15.92
N PHE A 94 11.52 1.96 -15.37
CA PHE A 94 11.31 2.15 -13.94
C PHE A 94 10.76 0.89 -13.28
N TYR A 95 11.26 0.61 -12.07
CA TYR A 95 10.82 -0.52 -11.25
C TYR A 95 10.60 -0.05 -9.82
N ALA A 96 9.38 -0.18 -9.34
CA ALA A 96 9.07 0.10 -7.95
C ALA A 96 9.58 -1.04 -7.07
N LYS A 97 10.35 -0.68 -6.04
CA LYS A 97 10.82 -1.62 -5.03
C LYS A 97 9.70 -1.84 -4.01
N SER A 98 9.35 -3.08 -3.78
CA SER A 98 8.40 -3.51 -2.75
C SER A 98 9.00 -4.65 -1.94
N SER A 99 8.55 -4.84 -0.70
CA SER A 99 9.06 -5.94 0.13
C SER A 99 8.73 -7.30 -0.49
N GLY A 100 9.73 -8.18 -0.48
CA GLY A 100 9.61 -9.54 -1.04
C GLY A 100 8.87 -10.49 -0.10
N THR A 101 8.13 -11.44 -0.67
CA THR A 101 7.42 -12.49 0.08
C THR A 101 8.18 -13.82 0.15
N THR A 102 9.31 -13.94 -0.54
CA THR A 102 10.10 -15.17 -0.69
C THR A 102 11.59 -14.91 -0.51
N SER A 103 12.46 -15.81 -0.93
CA SER A 103 13.91 -15.83 -0.71
C SER A 103 14.66 -14.52 -1.03
N ASP A 104 14.11 -13.63 -1.84
CA ASP A 104 14.69 -12.34 -2.16
C ASP A 104 14.14 -11.22 -1.29
N LYS A 105 15.01 -10.32 -0.86
CA LYS A 105 14.73 -9.21 0.04
C LYS A 105 13.77 -8.15 -0.56
N SER A 106 13.56 -8.13 -1.88
CA SER A 106 12.70 -7.13 -2.55
C SER A 106 12.10 -7.65 -3.85
N LYS A 107 10.87 -7.22 -4.13
CA LYS A 107 10.23 -7.34 -5.45
C LYS A 107 10.54 -6.09 -6.29
N PHE A 108 10.63 -6.25 -7.59
CA PHE A 108 10.82 -5.16 -8.55
C PHE A 108 9.63 -5.09 -9.51
N ILE A 109 8.65 -4.29 -9.14
CA ILE A 109 7.41 -4.16 -9.92
C ILE A 109 7.65 -3.23 -11.11
N PRO A 110 7.40 -3.66 -12.34
CA PRO A 110 7.59 -2.81 -13.51
C PRO A 110 6.61 -1.65 -13.52
N VAL A 111 7.11 -0.45 -13.81
CA VAL A 111 6.32 0.77 -13.95
C VAL A 111 6.55 1.32 -15.35
N SER A 112 5.65 0.99 -16.25
CA SER A 112 5.70 1.45 -17.64
C SER A 112 5.27 2.91 -17.77
N THR A 113 5.55 3.53 -18.92
CA THR A 113 5.02 4.87 -19.23
C THR A 113 3.49 4.87 -19.24
N ASP A 114 2.87 3.82 -19.81
CA ASP A 114 1.41 3.66 -19.77
C ASP A 114 0.89 3.54 -18.33
N GLY A 115 1.56 2.74 -17.48
CA GLY A 115 1.23 2.61 -16.06
C GLY A 115 1.33 3.92 -15.28
N LEU A 116 2.35 4.74 -15.57
CA LEU A 116 2.46 6.07 -14.97
C LEU A 116 1.26 6.96 -15.33
N HIS A 117 0.90 7.01 -16.62
CA HIS A 117 -0.13 7.95 -17.11
C HIS A 117 -1.55 7.43 -16.91
N ASP A 118 -1.80 6.18 -17.31
CA ASP A 118 -3.15 5.62 -17.31
C ASP A 118 -3.62 5.19 -15.90
N THR A 119 -2.68 4.94 -14.98
CA THR A 119 -2.97 4.41 -13.66
C THR A 119 -2.67 5.44 -12.57
N HIS A 120 -1.41 5.70 -12.27
CA HIS A 120 -1.01 6.49 -11.11
C HIS A 120 -1.37 7.97 -11.22
N TYR A 121 -1.04 8.63 -12.35
CA TYR A 121 -1.39 10.05 -12.50
C TYR A 121 -2.88 10.25 -12.74
N ALA A 122 -3.57 9.27 -13.36
CA ALA A 122 -5.02 9.27 -13.44
C ALA A 122 -5.66 9.25 -12.05
N GLY A 123 -5.16 8.38 -11.15
CA GLY A 123 -5.63 8.33 -9.76
C GLY A 123 -5.45 9.62 -9.00
N GLY A 124 -4.26 10.22 -9.07
CA GLY A 124 -4.00 11.51 -8.44
C GLY A 124 -4.88 12.65 -8.98
N ARG A 125 -5.12 12.67 -10.29
CA ARG A 125 -6.05 13.63 -10.92
C ARG A 125 -7.48 13.42 -10.41
N ASP A 126 -7.96 12.19 -10.39
CA ASP A 126 -9.37 11.91 -10.09
C ASP A 126 -9.68 12.05 -8.59
N ALA A 127 -8.68 11.90 -7.70
CA ALA A 127 -8.80 12.29 -6.30
C ALA A 127 -9.19 13.78 -6.18
N VAL A 128 -8.53 14.63 -6.97
CA VAL A 128 -8.84 16.06 -7.04
C VAL A 128 -10.20 16.30 -7.70
N VAL A 129 -10.53 15.58 -8.77
CA VAL A 129 -11.83 15.71 -9.47
C VAL A 129 -12.98 15.44 -8.50
N TRP A 130 -12.96 14.33 -7.78
CA TRP A 130 -14.03 14.01 -6.83
C TRP A 130 -14.08 14.97 -5.65
N TYR A 131 -12.94 15.35 -5.09
CA TYR A 131 -12.90 16.31 -4.02
C TYR A 131 -13.55 17.65 -4.45
N LEU A 132 -13.13 18.21 -5.59
CA LEU A 132 -13.66 19.47 -6.11
C LEU A 132 -15.14 19.39 -6.52
N SER A 133 -15.62 18.22 -6.94
CA SER A 133 -17.03 18.06 -7.30
C SER A 133 -17.97 18.14 -6.09
N ARG A 134 -17.50 17.75 -4.91
CA ARG A 134 -18.26 17.77 -3.64
C ARG A 134 -18.04 19.04 -2.81
N HIS A 135 -16.94 19.76 -3.07
CA HIS A 135 -16.57 20.97 -2.36
C HIS A 135 -16.50 22.18 -3.31
N PRO A 136 -17.67 22.77 -3.69
CA PRO A 136 -17.71 23.90 -4.61
C PRO A 136 -16.98 25.14 -4.08
N GLU A 137 -16.86 25.29 -2.76
CA GLU A 137 -16.15 26.35 -2.05
C GLU A 137 -14.63 26.13 -1.97
N SER A 138 -14.13 24.94 -2.34
CA SER A 138 -12.71 24.59 -2.20
C SER A 138 -11.79 25.57 -2.93
N ARG A 139 -10.67 25.85 -2.28
CA ARG A 139 -9.57 26.67 -2.75
C ARG A 139 -8.27 25.86 -2.91
N LEU A 140 -8.38 24.58 -3.21
CA LEU A 140 -7.29 23.61 -3.27
C LEU A 140 -6.07 24.10 -4.06
N PHE A 141 -6.27 24.72 -5.23
CA PHE A 141 -5.21 25.23 -6.09
C PHE A 141 -4.79 26.67 -5.78
N ASP A 142 -5.41 27.34 -4.80
CA ASP A 142 -4.99 28.67 -4.34
C ASP A 142 -3.75 28.61 -3.44
N GLY A 143 -3.28 27.42 -3.13
CA GLY A 143 -2.05 27.11 -2.41
C GLY A 143 -1.31 25.94 -3.00
N LYS A 144 -0.48 25.30 -2.19
CA LYS A 144 0.36 24.17 -2.57
C LYS A 144 -0.09 22.86 -1.93
N ALA A 145 0.11 21.76 -2.66
CA ALA A 145 0.01 20.42 -2.12
C ALA A 145 1.34 20.04 -1.42
N LEU A 146 1.29 19.66 -0.16
CA LEU A 146 2.42 18.99 0.49
C LEU A 146 2.39 17.51 0.12
N ILE A 147 3.28 17.11 -0.80
CA ILE A 147 3.35 15.75 -1.34
C ILE A 147 4.63 15.08 -0.87
N LEU A 148 4.47 14.02 -0.09
CA LEU A 148 5.62 13.21 0.35
C LEU A 148 6.00 12.18 -0.70
N GLY A 149 7.30 11.99 -0.88
CA GLY A 149 7.88 11.01 -1.79
C GLY A 149 8.92 10.16 -1.10
N GLY A 150 8.98 8.88 -1.45
CA GLY A 150 10.03 7.97 -1.05
C GLY A 150 11.38 8.33 -1.68
N SER A 151 12.28 7.38 -1.73
CA SER A 151 13.64 7.58 -2.22
C SER A 151 13.97 6.66 -3.39
N HIS A 152 14.93 7.05 -4.20
CA HIS A 152 15.54 6.14 -5.17
C HIS A 152 16.38 5.08 -4.45
N ALA A 153 16.50 3.91 -5.06
CA ALA A 153 17.31 2.80 -4.57
C ALA A 153 18.46 2.48 -5.56
N PRO A 154 19.47 3.37 -5.69
CA PRO A 154 20.50 3.29 -6.73
C PRO A 154 21.33 2.00 -6.65
N ASN A 155 21.45 1.39 -5.48
CA ASN A 155 22.16 0.11 -5.30
C ASN A 155 21.51 -1.05 -6.06
N TYR A 156 20.25 -0.90 -6.48
CA TYR A 156 19.51 -1.90 -7.26
C TYR A 156 19.40 -1.53 -8.75
N ASN A 157 19.95 -0.39 -9.16
CA ASN A 157 19.92 0.02 -10.56
C ASN A 157 20.77 -0.90 -11.43
N LEU A 158 20.28 -1.12 -12.65
CA LEU A 158 21.03 -1.75 -13.73
C LEU A 158 21.17 -0.75 -14.89
N PRO A 159 22.04 -0.98 -15.90
CA PRO A 159 22.27 -0.03 -16.98
C PRO A 159 21.00 0.46 -17.69
N HIS A 160 19.92 -0.34 -17.65
CA HIS A 160 18.66 -0.04 -18.34
C HIS A 160 17.45 0.05 -17.41
N SER A 161 17.64 -0.06 -16.09
CA SER A 161 16.56 0.02 -15.12
C SER A 161 16.91 0.90 -13.93
N LEU A 162 15.98 1.76 -13.55
CA LEU A 162 16.06 2.63 -12.37
C LEU A 162 15.07 2.12 -11.33
N VAL A 163 15.54 1.97 -10.11
CA VAL A 163 14.77 1.41 -9.00
C VAL A 163 14.56 2.47 -7.92
N GLY A 164 13.40 2.47 -7.32
CA GLY A 164 13.05 3.35 -6.21
C GLY A 164 11.68 3.02 -5.64
N ASP A 165 11.30 3.73 -4.60
CA ASP A 165 9.90 3.70 -4.15
C ASP A 165 8.99 4.23 -5.26
N LEU A 166 7.77 3.72 -5.37
CA LEU A 166 6.82 4.18 -6.38
C LEU A 166 6.66 5.71 -6.36
N SER A 167 6.53 6.31 -5.18
CA SER A 167 6.35 7.76 -5.04
C SER A 167 7.56 8.56 -5.50
N ALA A 168 8.78 8.02 -5.37
CA ALA A 168 9.98 8.64 -5.95
C ALA A 168 9.95 8.60 -7.48
N ILE A 169 9.55 7.48 -8.06
CA ILE A 169 9.39 7.33 -9.52
C ILE A 169 8.31 8.31 -10.04
N LEU A 170 7.19 8.46 -9.32
CA LEU A 170 6.13 9.40 -9.67
C LEU A 170 6.63 10.84 -9.64
N ILE A 171 7.33 11.26 -8.58
CA ILE A 171 7.88 12.61 -8.44
C ILE A 171 8.95 12.89 -9.50
N GLU A 172 9.78 11.88 -9.83
CA GLU A 172 10.81 12.02 -10.87
C GLU A 172 10.19 12.33 -12.25
N ASN A 173 9.06 11.73 -12.57
CA ASN A 173 8.41 11.79 -13.88
C ASN A 173 7.19 12.71 -13.92
N ILE A 174 6.89 13.43 -12.84
CA ILE A 174 5.72 14.31 -12.77
C ILE A 174 5.81 15.46 -13.77
N ASN A 175 4.65 15.86 -14.31
CA ASN A 175 4.59 17.02 -15.21
C ASN A 175 5.21 18.25 -14.54
N PRO A 176 6.15 18.96 -15.18
CA PRO A 176 6.81 20.14 -14.61
C PRO A 176 5.86 21.22 -14.08
N LEU A 177 4.68 21.37 -14.67
CA LEU A 177 3.68 22.33 -14.21
C LEU A 177 3.14 22.02 -12.80
N VAL A 178 3.10 20.74 -12.42
CA VAL A 178 2.67 20.33 -11.08
C VAL A 178 3.68 20.77 -10.01
N ASN A 179 4.97 20.93 -10.37
CA ASN A 179 5.98 21.44 -9.44
C ASN A 179 5.72 22.90 -9.00
N LEU A 180 4.90 23.67 -9.75
CA LEU A 180 4.52 25.03 -9.37
C LEU A 180 3.51 25.06 -8.21
N VAL A 181 2.69 24.01 -8.10
CA VAL A 181 1.57 23.90 -7.12
C VAL A 181 1.85 22.86 -6.02
N ARG A 182 3.09 22.38 -5.88
CA ARG A 182 3.46 21.47 -4.80
C ARG A 182 4.65 21.95 -3.96
N THR A 183 4.77 21.40 -2.78
CA THR A 183 5.92 21.50 -1.87
C THR A 183 6.18 20.08 -1.29
N PRO A 184 7.40 19.71 -0.94
CA PRO A 184 8.66 20.42 -1.16
C PRO A 184 9.08 20.43 -2.64
N CYS A 185 10.17 21.09 -2.96
CA CYS A 185 10.76 21.02 -4.29
C CYS A 185 11.21 19.57 -4.62
N LYS A 186 11.42 19.26 -5.92
CA LYS A 186 11.80 17.91 -6.36
C LYS A 186 13.07 17.39 -5.69
N GLN A 187 14.06 18.24 -5.52
CA GLN A 187 15.34 17.86 -4.93
C GLN A 187 15.15 17.40 -3.47
N THR A 188 14.43 18.19 -2.67
CA THR A 188 14.13 17.84 -1.28
C THR A 188 13.23 16.60 -1.18
N ALA A 189 12.22 16.48 -2.05
CA ALA A 189 11.32 15.33 -2.06
C ALA A 189 12.05 13.99 -2.32
N LEU A 190 13.17 14.00 -3.04
CA LEU A 190 13.93 12.81 -3.43
C LEU A 190 15.21 12.58 -2.61
N LEU A 191 15.46 13.36 -1.56
CA LEU A 191 16.59 13.11 -0.65
C LEU A 191 16.54 11.67 -0.10
N ALA A 192 17.70 11.05 0.03
CA ALA A 192 17.84 9.70 0.54
C ALA A 192 17.88 9.67 2.09
N ASP A 193 18.55 10.64 2.72
CA ASP A 193 18.59 10.73 4.18
C ASP A 193 17.26 11.21 4.74
N PHE A 194 16.65 10.39 5.57
CA PHE A 194 15.31 10.63 6.10
C PHE A 194 15.24 11.83 7.04
N GLU A 195 16.25 12.01 7.90
CA GLU A 195 16.30 13.10 8.87
C GLU A 195 16.47 14.45 8.18
N GLU A 196 17.44 14.54 7.27
CA GLU A 196 17.66 15.73 6.47
C GLU A 196 16.44 16.08 5.63
N LYS A 197 15.87 15.06 4.99
CA LYS A 197 14.66 15.18 4.18
C LYS A 197 13.49 15.73 4.99
N ARG A 198 13.21 15.15 6.17
CA ARG A 198 12.13 15.58 7.05
C ARG A 198 12.28 17.04 7.46
N LYS A 199 13.49 17.44 7.90
CA LYS A 199 13.79 18.84 8.26
C LYS A 199 13.61 19.80 7.09
N ARG A 200 14.16 19.48 5.92
CA ARG A 200 14.04 20.34 4.73
C ARG A 200 12.61 20.44 4.24
N ILE A 201 11.82 19.34 4.29
CA ILE A 201 10.39 19.38 3.96
C ILE A 201 9.67 20.35 4.91
N ALA A 202 9.91 20.26 6.21
CA ALA A 202 9.29 21.16 7.19
C ALA A 202 9.64 22.61 6.92
N GLN A 203 10.91 22.93 6.70
CA GLN A 203 11.38 24.29 6.39
C GLN A 203 10.75 24.86 5.12
N GLU A 204 10.69 24.08 4.02
CA GLU A 204 10.03 24.55 2.79
C GLU A 204 8.53 24.71 2.96
N ALA A 205 7.88 23.83 3.72
CA ALA A 205 6.44 23.84 3.93
C ALA A 205 5.98 24.96 4.87
N LEU A 206 6.80 25.37 5.83
CA LEU A 206 6.53 26.53 6.71
C LEU A 206 6.27 27.83 5.94
N HIS A 207 6.97 28.03 4.83
CA HIS A 207 6.87 29.21 4.00
C HIS A 207 5.83 29.10 2.88
N ALA A 208 5.13 27.97 2.80
CA ALA A 208 4.14 27.70 1.78
C ALA A 208 2.71 27.84 2.32
N ASN A 209 1.80 28.36 1.51
CA ASN A 209 0.37 28.26 1.77
C ASN A 209 -0.08 26.83 1.41
N VAL A 210 0.00 25.89 2.37
CA VAL A 210 -0.42 24.50 2.14
C VAL A 210 -1.94 24.40 2.25
N THR A 211 -2.55 23.90 1.19
CA THR A 211 -4.02 23.69 1.11
C THR A 211 -4.39 22.21 1.19
N ASN A 212 -3.48 21.32 0.82
CA ASN A 212 -3.73 19.89 0.87
C ASN A 212 -2.46 19.09 1.15
N LEU A 213 -2.66 17.89 1.71
CA LEU A 213 -1.63 16.91 2.02
C LEU A 213 -1.80 15.66 1.15
N SER A 214 -0.71 15.01 0.77
CA SER A 214 -0.75 13.72 0.07
C SER A 214 0.41 12.84 0.51
N GLY A 215 0.11 11.63 1.01
CA GLY A 215 1.13 10.69 1.45
C GLY A 215 0.63 9.62 2.42
N VAL A 216 1.57 8.81 2.90
CA VAL A 216 1.30 7.77 3.89
C VAL A 216 1.10 8.41 5.27
N PRO A 217 0.04 8.05 6.03
CA PRO A 217 -0.30 8.67 7.31
C PRO A 217 0.84 8.68 8.33
N SER A 218 1.54 7.57 8.53
CA SER A 218 2.63 7.47 9.49
C SER A 218 3.77 8.46 9.19
N TRP A 219 4.15 8.56 7.92
CA TRP A 219 5.22 9.45 7.52
C TRP A 219 4.78 10.92 7.49
N MET A 220 3.60 11.20 6.96
CA MET A 220 3.05 12.56 6.98
C MET A 220 3.00 13.10 8.42
N LEU A 221 2.56 12.28 9.37
CA LEU A 221 2.51 12.67 10.78
C LEU A 221 3.88 13.10 11.32
N SER A 222 4.95 12.35 11.00
CA SER A 222 6.31 12.71 11.40
C SER A 222 6.76 14.07 10.83
N VAL A 223 6.40 14.37 9.59
CA VAL A 223 6.68 15.68 8.96
C VAL A 223 5.85 16.79 9.60
N LEU A 224 4.57 16.55 9.89
CA LEU A 224 3.69 17.55 10.51
C LEU A 224 4.15 17.92 11.92
N LEU A 225 4.60 16.95 12.72
CA LEU A 225 5.19 17.20 14.03
C LEU A 225 6.46 18.06 13.93
N GLN A 226 7.31 17.81 12.93
CA GLN A 226 8.50 18.65 12.67
C GLN A 226 8.11 20.09 12.28
N VAL A 227 7.06 20.26 11.47
CA VAL A 227 6.55 21.59 11.10
C VAL A 227 6.09 22.35 12.34
N LEU A 228 5.33 21.71 13.22
CA LEU A 228 4.85 22.33 14.48
C LEU A 228 5.99 22.72 15.42
N GLU A 229 6.99 21.84 15.56
CA GLU A 229 8.18 22.09 16.35
C GLU A 229 8.95 23.33 15.83
N GLU A 230 9.23 23.39 14.53
CA GLU A 230 9.95 24.49 13.91
C GLU A 230 9.15 25.81 13.91
N ALA A 231 7.81 25.73 13.84
CA ALA A 231 6.92 26.89 13.94
C ALA A 231 6.72 27.36 15.38
N GLY A 232 7.00 26.53 16.38
CA GLY A 232 6.75 26.85 17.80
C GLY A 232 5.26 26.95 18.12
N VAL A 233 4.42 26.13 17.47
CA VAL A 233 2.96 26.12 17.64
C VAL A 233 2.43 24.71 17.84
N ASP A 234 1.21 24.59 18.40
CA ASP A 234 0.63 23.29 18.74
C ASP A 234 -0.34 22.76 17.68
N ARG A 235 -0.74 23.60 16.70
CA ARG A 235 -1.77 23.24 15.71
C ARG A 235 -1.44 23.74 14.32
N LEU A 236 -1.74 22.91 13.33
CA LEU A 236 -1.42 23.17 11.92
C LEU A 236 -2.22 24.30 11.30
N GLU A 237 -3.44 24.59 11.79
CA GLU A 237 -4.20 25.76 11.31
C GLU A 237 -3.53 27.10 11.64
N GLN A 238 -2.60 27.13 12.59
CA GLN A 238 -1.80 28.32 12.89
C GLN A 238 -0.70 28.55 11.84
N VAL A 239 -0.24 27.46 11.19
CA VAL A 239 0.74 27.51 10.10
C VAL A 239 0.03 27.60 8.74
N TRP A 240 -0.97 26.75 8.54
CA TRP A 240 -1.71 26.60 7.26
C TRP A 240 -3.21 26.80 7.45
N PRO A 241 -3.69 28.02 7.56
CA PRO A 241 -5.10 28.31 7.79
C PRO A 241 -6.02 27.86 6.64
N ASN A 242 -5.45 27.65 5.45
CA ASN A 242 -6.16 27.21 4.25
C ASN A 242 -6.09 25.70 4.00
N LEU A 243 -5.49 24.91 4.90
CA LEU A 243 -5.46 23.44 4.78
C LEU A 243 -6.89 22.88 4.83
N GLU A 244 -7.28 22.05 3.85
CA GLU A 244 -8.67 21.58 3.70
C GLU A 244 -8.82 20.08 3.48
N VAL A 245 -7.79 19.37 2.98
CA VAL A 245 -7.88 17.92 2.72
C VAL A 245 -6.54 17.19 2.84
N PHE A 246 -6.60 15.94 3.32
CA PHE A 246 -5.51 14.99 3.28
C PHE A 246 -5.91 13.77 2.43
N PHE A 247 -5.24 13.58 1.29
CA PHE A 247 -5.31 12.36 0.49
C PHE A 247 -4.28 11.37 1.03
N HIS A 248 -4.74 10.27 1.61
CA HIS A 248 -3.87 9.32 2.28
C HIS A 248 -4.07 7.90 1.77
N GLY A 249 -3.07 7.04 1.96
CA GLY A 249 -3.14 5.63 1.57
C GLY A 249 -1.88 4.88 1.99
N GLY A 250 -1.78 3.63 1.55
CA GLY A 250 -0.64 2.75 1.85
C GLY A 250 -0.73 2.01 3.18
N VAL A 251 -1.37 2.60 4.19
CA VAL A 251 -1.68 1.98 5.48
C VAL A 251 -3.07 2.40 5.96
N ALA A 252 -3.69 1.60 6.83
CA ALA A 252 -4.98 1.96 7.43
C ALA A 252 -4.90 3.29 8.18
N PHE A 253 -5.87 4.19 7.95
CA PHE A 253 -5.88 5.52 8.56
C PHE A 253 -6.45 5.53 9.99
N THR A 254 -7.34 4.60 10.30
CA THR A 254 -8.07 4.55 11.58
C THR A 254 -7.16 4.72 12.81
N PRO A 255 -5.97 4.08 12.92
CA PRO A 255 -5.09 4.23 14.09
C PRO A 255 -4.50 5.64 14.25
N TYR A 256 -4.45 6.40 13.17
CA TYR A 256 -3.85 7.75 13.15
C TYR A 256 -4.89 8.87 13.29
N ARG A 257 -6.17 8.57 13.07
CA ARG A 257 -7.27 9.54 12.97
C ARG A 257 -7.33 10.52 14.13
N GLU A 258 -7.24 10.02 15.36
CA GLU A 258 -7.31 10.88 16.56
C GLU A 258 -6.10 11.81 16.71
N GLN A 259 -4.92 11.35 16.31
CA GLN A 259 -3.72 12.19 16.33
C GLN A 259 -3.82 13.32 15.30
N TYR A 260 -4.27 13.00 14.08
CA TYR A 260 -4.54 14.03 13.06
C TYR A 260 -5.58 15.04 13.53
N ARG A 261 -6.64 14.62 14.21
CA ARG A 261 -7.67 15.51 14.78
C ARG A 261 -7.12 16.43 15.86
N LYS A 262 -6.16 15.97 16.66
CA LYS A 262 -5.48 16.80 17.66
C LYS A 262 -4.59 17.87 17.01
N LEU A 263 -3.88 17.51 15.94
CA LEU A 263 -2.97 18.41 15.23
C LEU A 263 -3.70 19.39 14.29
N ILE A 264 -4.86 18.96 13.74
CA ILE A 264 -5.67 19.75 12.81
C ILE A 264 -7.09 19.81 13.39
N ALA A 265 -7.31 20.76 14.30
CA ALA A 265 -8.60 20.94 14.94
C ALA A 265 -9.58 21.82 14.12
N LYS A 266 -9.22 22.11 12.87
CA LYS A 266 -10.00 22.94 11.97
C LYS A 266 -11.31 22.26 11.57
N PRO A 267 -12.50 22.88 11.79
CA PRO A 267 -13.75 22.39 11.24
C PRO A 267 -13.69 22.26 9.71
N GLY A 268 -14.24 21.18 9.15
CA GLY A 268 -14.27 20.95 7.71
C GLY A 268 -12.98 20.41 7.10
N MET A 269 -12.01 19.95 7.91
CA MET A 269 -10.87 19.17 7.41
C MET A 269 -11.36 17.82 6.89
N ASN A 270 -11.00 17.50 5.66
CA ASN A 270 -11.39 16.26 4.98
C ASN A 270 -10.23 15.27 4.95
N TYR A 271 -10.57 13.99 5.06
CA TYR A 271 -9.62 12.87 4.94
C TYR A 271 -10.17 11.94 3.88
N MET A 272 -9.40 11.69 2.82
CA MET A 272 -9.81 10.87 1.69
C MET A 272 -8.82 9.74 1.46
N GLU A 273 -9.29 8.52 1.56
CA GLU A 273 -8.46 7.34 1.38
C GLU A 273 -8.25 7.03 -0.10
N THR A 274 -7.02 6.60 -0.42
CA THR A 274 -6.63 6.15 -1.75
C THR A 274 -5.96 4.77 -1.65
N TYR A 275 -6.29 3.87 -2.58
CA TYR A 275 -5.61 2.60 -2.70
C TYR A 275 -4.66 2.64 -3.89
N ASN A 276 -3.42 3.02 -3.59
CA ASN A 276 -2.31 3.09 -4.55
C ASN A 276 -1.20 2.15 -4.09
N ALA A 277 -0.86 1.18 -4.93
CA ALA A 277 0.21 0.22 -4.72
C ALA A 277 1.28 0.35 -5.82
N SER A 278 2.41 -0.32 -5.68
CA SER A 278 3.46 -0.36 -6.72
C SER A 278 2.95 -0.89 -8.05
N GLU A 279 1.97 -1.78 -8.01
CA GLU A 279 1.33 -2.43 -9.13
C GLU A 279 0.31 -1.56 -9.87
N GLY A 280 -0.29 -0.57 -9.19
CA GLY A 280 -1.29 0.31 -9.79
C GLY A 280 -2.07 1.15 -8.76
N PHE A 281 -2.99 1.96 -9.27
CA PHE A 281 -3.94 2.72 -8.47
C PHE A 281 -5.33 2.11 -8.66
N PHE A 282 -5.97 1.64 -7.58
CA PHE A 282 -7.15 0.77 -7.69
C PHE A 282 -8.42 1.38 -7.11
N GLY A 283 -8.30 2.16 -6.05
CA GLY A 283 -9.45 2.65 -5.32
C GLY A 283 -9.29 4.09 -4.83
N LEU A 284 -10.41 4.75 -4.70
CA LEU A 284 -10.47 6.13 -4.24
C LEU A 284 -11.76 6.35 -3.45
N GLN A 285 -11.63 6.82 -2.23
CA GLN A 285 -12.78 7.27 -1.44
C GLN A 285 -13.40 8.50 -2.11
N ASP A 286 -14.64 8.36 -2.53
CA ASP A 286 -15.40 9.40 -3.21
C ASP A 286 -16.34 10.18 -2.26
N ASP A 287 -16.55 9.67 -1.05
CA ASP A 287 -17.33 10.28 0.02
C ASP A 287 -16.63 10.14 1.36
N PRO A 288 -16.22 11.23 2.01
CA PRO A 288 -15.55 11.18 3.32
C PRO A 288 -16.39 10.55 4.44
N SER A 289 -17.72 10.47 4.27
CA SER A 289 -18.64 9.82 5.23
C SER A 289 -18.77 8.31 5.00
N ASP A 290 -18.31 7.79 3.85
CA ASP A 290 -18.32 6.38 3.49
C ASP A 290 -16.90 5.83 3.55
N GLU A 291 -16.64 4.85 4.42
CA GLU A 291 -15.31 4.23 4.55
C GLU A 291 -14.90 3.36 3.35
N SER A 292 -15.83 3.11 2.43
CA SER A 292 -15.54 2.35 1.21
C SER A 292 -14.93 3.24 0.13
N MET A 293 -14.14 2.61 -0.73
CA MET A 293 -13.55 3.23 -1.92
C MET A 293 -14.26 2.77 -3.19
N SER A 294 -14.45 3.68 -4.12
CA SER A 294 -14.88 3.34 -5.49
C SER A 294 -13.74 2.65 -6.23
N LEU A 295 -14.02 1.52 -6.89
CA LEU A 295 -13.06 0.83 -7.75
C LEU A 295 -12.88 1.59 -9.06
N MET A 296 -11.63 1.84 -9.45
CA MET A 296 -11.29 2.64 -10.62
C MET A 296 -11.26 1.79 -11.88
N LEU A 297 -12.29 1.92 -12.74
CA LEU A 297 -12.60 0.95 -13.78
C LEU A 297 -11.91 1.20 -15.14
N ASP A 298 -11.29 2.35 -15.35
CA ASP A 298 -10.70 2.75 -16.64
C ASP A 298 -9.21 3.15 -16.57
N TYR A 299 -8.53 2.78 -15.44
CA TYR A 299 -7.13 3.15 -15.20
C TYR A 299 -6.08 2.21 -15.84
N GLY A 300 -6.46 1.47 -16.88
CA GLY A 300 -5.52 0.50 -17.48
C GLY A 300 -5.25 -0.72 -16.60
N VAL A 301 -6.18 -1.02 -15.70
CA VAL A 301 -6.19 -2.22 -14.87
C VAL A 301 -7.48 -2.98 -15.13
N PHE A 302 -7.36 -4.24 -15.49
CA PHE A 302 -8.47 -5.18 -15.57
C PHE A 302 -8.48 -6.03 -14.29
N TYR A 303 -9.67 -6.16 -13.68
CA TYR A 303 -9.84 -6.79 -12.37
C TYR A 303 -10.54 -8.13 -12.45
N GLU A 304 -9.99 -9.09 -11.72
CA GLU A 304 -10.59 -10.38 -11.42
C GLU A 304 -10.47 -10.66 -9.91
N PHE A 305 -11.26 -11.58 -9.40
CA PHE A 305 -11.39 -11.84 -7.97
C PHE A 305 -11.51 -13.33 -7.69
N ILE A 306 -10.73 -13.82 -6.71
CA ILE A 306 -10.83 -15.19 -6.22
C ILE A 306 -11.52 -15.16 -4.85
N PRO A 307 -12.66 -15.86 -4.68
CA PRO A 307 -13.27 -16.00 -3.37
C PRO A 307 -12.27 -16.57 -2.37
N MET A 308 -12.19 -15.96 -1.17
CA MET A 308 -11.18 -16.36 -0.17
C MET A 308 -11.34 -17.80 0.34
N ASP A 309 -12.56 -18.33 0.30
CA ASP A 309 -12.86 -19.73 0.64
C ASP A 309 -12.36 -20.72 -0.43
N GLN A 310 -11.96 -20.23 -1.60
CA GLN A 310 -11.44 -21.04 -2.70
C GLN A 310 -9.94 -20.78 -3.01
N LEU A 311 -9.30 -19.83 -2.33
CA LEU A 311 -7.94 -19.38 -2.67
C LEU A 311 -6.92 -20.54 -2.67
N ASP A 312 -7.06 -21.48 -1.73
CA ASP A 312 -6.18 -22.64 -1.60
C ASP A 312 -6.65 -23.87 -2.43
N SER A 313 -7.70 -23.71 -3.24
CA SER A 313 -8.17 -24.76 -4.14
C SER A 313 -7.15 -25.01 -5.26
N PRO A 314 -6.94 -26.25 -5.70
CA PRO A 314 -6.10 -26.54 -6.87
C PRO A 314 -6.58 -25.85 -8.16
N HIS A 315 -7.87 -25.57 -8.26
CA HIS A 315 -8.52 -24.86 -9.37
C HIS A 315 -9.49 -23.81 -8.81
N PRO A 316 -9.00 -22.67 -8.31
CA PRO A 316 -9.85 -21.65 -7.76
C PRO A 316 -10.71 -21.03 -8.86
N GLU A 317 -11.97 -20.73 -8.54
CA GLU A 317 -12.81 -19.93 -9.40
C GLU A 317 -12.29 -18.49 -9.45
N VAL A 318 -12.10 -17.94 -10.64
CA VAL A 318 -11.62 -16.57 -10.85
C VAL A 318 -12.74 -15.79 -11.52
N LEU A 319 -13.32 -14.86 -10.81
CA LEU A 319 -14.50 -14.11 -11.22
C LEU A 319 -14.10 -12.74 -11.81
N PRO A 320 -14.60 -12.35 -12.97
CA PRO A 320 -14.52 -10.95 -13.40
C PRO A 320 -15.41 -10.08 -12.51
N ILE A 321 -15.19 -8.76 -12.53
CA ILE A 321 -15.89 -7.83 -11.65
C ILE A 321 -17.42 -7.90 -11.72
N TRP A 322 -18.00 -8.24 -12.86
CA TRP A 322 -19.46 -8.31 -13.03
C TRP A 322 -20.13 -9.55 -12.43
N ASP A 323 -19.34 -10.50 -11.90
CA ASP A 323 -19.79 -11.74 -11.25
C ASP A 323 -19.50 -11.77 -9.75
N VAL A 324 -18.96 -10.66 -9.17
CA VAL A 324 -18.73 -10.56 -7.71
C VAL A 324 -20.03 -10.21 -6.97
N GLU A 325 -20.04 -10.54 -5.68
CA GLU A 325 -21.16 -10.31 -4.76
C GLU A 325 -20.74 -9.39 -3.61
N THR A 326 -21.69 -8.65 -3.06
CA THR A 326 -21.48 -7.87 -1.84
C THR A 326 -21.33 -8.77 -0.60
N GLY A 327 -20.53 -8.34 0.37
CA GLY A 327 -20.36 -9.05 1.64
C GLY A 327 -19.38 -10.23 1.61
N ARG A 328 -19.09 -10.80 0.45
CA ARG A 328 -18.08 -11.87 0.27
C ARG A 328 -16.68 -11.29 0.21
N ASN A 329 -15.70 -11.99 0.77
CA ASN A 329 -14.30 -11.58 0.76
C ASN A 329 -13.54 -12.22 -0.41
N TYR A 330 -12.73 -11.43 -1.10
CA TYR A 330 -12.04 -11.85 -2.32
C TYR A 330 -10.55 -11.49 -2.26
N ALA A 331 -9.70 -12.36 -2.80
CA ALA A 331 -8.34 -12.02 -3.21
C ALA A 331 -8.36 -11.32 -4.58
N MET A 332 -7.68 -10.20 -4.71
CA MET A 332 -7.69 -9.41 -5.94
C MET A 332 -6.61 -9.90 -6.92
N VAL A 333 -7.02 -10.12 -8.17
CA VAL A 333 -6.17 -10.45 -9.31
C VAL A 333 -6.24 -9.31 -10.32
N ILE A 334 -5.10 -8.85 -10.82
CA ILE A 334 -5.00 -7.69 -11.70
C ILE A 334 -4.24 -8.00 -12.98
N THR A 335 -4.69 -7.39 -14.06
CA THR A 335 -3.94 -7.30 -15.32
C THR A 335 -3.71 -5.84 -15.64
N THR A 336 -2.43 -5.42 -15.80
CA THR A 336 -2.07 -4.00 -15.81
C THR A 336 -1.34 -3.56 -17.08
N SER A 337 -1.39 -2.26 -17.34
CA SER A 337 -0.62 -1.60 -18.41
C SER A 337 0.90 -1.51 -18.12
N SER A 338 1.40 -2.24 -17.14
CA SER A 338 2.83 -2.42 -16.86
C SER A 338 3.32 -3.85 -17.09
N GLY A 339 2.46 -4.74 -17.61
CA GLY A 339 2.82 -6.12 -17.93
C GLY A 339 2.65 -7.11 -16.77
N LEU A 340 1.86 -6.78 -15.75
CA LEU A 340 1.40 -7.76 -14.77
C LEU A 340 0.14 -8.43 -15.34
N TRP A 341 0.20 -9.72 -15.60
CA TRP A 341 -0.87 -10.49 -16.25
C TRP A 341 -1.50 -11.44 -15.26
N ARG A 342 -2.82 -11.27 -15.02
CA ARG A 342 -3.59 -12.03 -14.01
C ARG A 342 -2.82 -12.21 -12.71
N TYR A 343 -2.20 -11.13 -12.26
CA TYR A 343 -1.29 -11.11 -11.12
C TYR A 343 -2.07 -11.08 -9.81
N LEU A 344 -1.83 -12.08 -8.95
CA LEU A 344 -2.37 -12.12 -7.60
C LEU A 344 -1.57 -11.15 -6.72
N ILE A 345 -2.15 -9.97 -6.48
CA ILE A 345 -1.46 -8.89 -5.75
C ILE A 345 -1.24 -9.22 -4.26
N GLY A 346 -2.09 -10.10 -3.71
CA GLY A 346 -2.01 -10.54 -2.32
C GLY A 346 -2.92 -9.75 -1.36
N ASP A 347 -3.60 -8.73 -1.82
CA ASP A 347 -4.58 -7.98 -1.02
C ASP A 347 -5.97 -8.61 -1.11
N THR A 348 -6.74 -8.48 -0.03
CA THR A 348 -8.12 -8.96 0.03
C THR A 348 -9.09 -7.80 0.19
N VAL A 349 -10.21 -7.91 -0.52
CA VAL A 349 -11.24 -6.88 -0.57
C VAL A 349 -12.63 -7.48 -0.36
N ARG A 350 -13.57 -6.65 0.11
CA ARG A 350 -14.99 -6.99 0.21
C ARG A 350 -15.80 -5.86 -0.38
N PHE A 351 -16.66 -6.19 -1.34
CA PHE A 351 -17.56 -5.22 -1.95
C PHE A 351 -18.68 -4.82 -0.99
N THR A 352 -18.92 -3.52 -0.91
CA THR A 352 -20.00 -2.90 -0.14
C THR A 352 -21.14 -2.43 -1.05
N SER A 353 -20.84 -2.18 -2.34
CA SER A 353 -21.80 -1.83 -3.39
C SER A 353 -21.31 -2.36 -4.74
N LEU A 354 -22.27 -2.61 -5.67
CA LEU A 354 -21.98 -3.01 -7.06
C LEU A 354 -22.33 -1.90 -8.09
N HIS A 355 -23.04 -0.85 -7.64
CA HIS A 355 -23.49 0.24 -8.53
C HIS A 355 -23.36 1.61 -7.85
N PRO A 356 -22.20 2.30 -7.90
CA PRO A 356 -20.90 1.88 -8.43
C PRO A 356 -20.27 0.77 -7.59
N TYR A 357 -19.26 0.09 -8.12
CA TYR A 357 -18.47 -0.87 -7.37
C TYR A 357 -17.65 -0.16 -6.29
N LYS A 358 -18.06 -0.40 -5.05
CA LYS A 358 -17.34 0.10 -3.87
C LYS A 358 -16.85 -1.06 -3.02
N PHE A 359 -15.69 -0.90 -2.40
CA PHE A 359 -15.06 -1.94 -1.60
C PHE A 359 -14.30 -1.37 -0.42
N VAL A 360 -14.02 -2.24 0.53
CA VAL A 360 -13.07 -2.02 1.63
C VAL A 360 -11.94 -3.03 1.53
N ILE A 361 -10.73 -2.63 1.88
CA ILE A 361 -9.60 -3.55 2.03
C ILE A 361 -9.81 -4.30 3.34
N THR A 362 -9.81 -5.63 3.28
CA THR A 362 -10.05 -6.48 4.46
C THR A 362 -8.78 -7.05 5.05
N GLY A 363 -7.67 -7.03 4.29
CA GLY A 363 -6.38 -7.54 4.70
C GLY A 363 -5.56 -8.06 3.53
N ARG A 364 -4.82 -9.14 3.77
CA ARG A 364 -4.04 -9.83 2.74
C ARG A 364 -4.31 -11.34 2.75
N THR A 365 -3.96 -11.99 1.65
CA THR A 365 -4.05 -13.44 1.49
C THR A 365 -3.13 -14.21 2.43
N LYS A 366 -2.08 -13.56 2.95
CA LYS A 366 -1.15 -14.11 3.96
C LYS A 366 -1.16 -13.21 5.20
N PHE A 367 -0.89 -13.81 6.37
CA PHE A 367 -0.71 -13.04 7.61
C PHE A 367 0.51 -12.12 7.52
N PHE A 368 0.35 -10.85 7.90
CA PHE A 368 1.39 -9.84 7.79
C PHE A 368 1.11 -8.67 8.75
N ILE A 369 2.13 -7.83 9.01
CA ILE A 369 2.01 -6.52 9.64
C ILE A 369 2.51 -5.47 8.64
N ASN A 370 1.66 -4.49 8.36
CA ASN A 370 1.98 -3.32 7.54
C ASN A 370 1.30 -2.07 8.12
N ALA A 371 1.52 -1.83 9.40
CA ALA A 371 0.93 -0.70 10.13
C ALA A 371 1.68 0.61 9.87
N PHE A 372 2.96 0.51 9.52
CA PHE A 372 3.89 1.63 9.35
C PHE A 372 4.56 1.64 7.96
N GLY A 373 4.19 0.71 7.09
CA GLY A 373 4.78 0.52 5.76
C GLY A 373 5.95 -0.48 5.74
N GLU A 374 6.02 -1.38 6.74
CA GLU A 374 7.08 -2.37 6.91
C GLU A 374 6.85 -3.70 6.19
N GLU A 375 5.64 -3.97 5.75
CA GLU A 375 5.21 -5.20 5.05
C GLU A 375 5.84 -6.49 5.59
N LEU A 376 5.81 -6.66 6.92
CA LEU A 376 6.36 -7.83 7.59
C LEU A 376 5.41 -9.03 7.41
N ILE A 377 5.87 -10.07 6.72
CA ILE A 377 5.11 -11.31 6.48
C ILE A 377 5.54 -12.44 7.39
N VAL A 378 4.73 -13.51 7.49
CA VAL A 378 5.03 -14.68 8.34
C VAL A 378 6.36 -15.32 8.01
N ASP A 379 6.74 -15.41 6.73
CA ASP A 379 8.04 -15.98 6.33
C ASP A 379 9.23 -15.18 6.90
N ASN A 380 9.12 -13.84 6.93
CA ASN A 380 10.13 -13.00 7.60
C ASN A 380 10.19 -13.28 9.10
N ALA A 381 9.02 -13.37 9.75
CA ALA A 381 8.89 -13.66 11.17
C ALA A 381 9.51 -15.01 11.53
N GLU A 382 9.20 -16.05 10.78
CA GLU A 382 9.71 -17.40 11.01
C GLU A 382 11.23 -17.51 10.81
N LYS A 383 11.76 -16.89 9.75
CA LYS A 383 13.20 -16.82 9.53
C LYS A 383 13.93 -16.06 10.64
N GLY A 384 13.39 -14.90 11.05
CA GLY A 384 13.96 -14.11 12.14
C GLY A 384 13.94 -14.87 13.46
N LEU A 385 12.84 -15.53 13.80
CA LEU A 385 12.73 -16.38 14.99
C LEU A 385 13.71 -17.55 14.93
N ALA A 386 13.87 -18.21 13.78
CA ALA A 386 14.82 -19.30 13.61
C ALA A 386 16.28 -18.84 13.87
N GLU A 387 16.69 -17.67 13.37
CA GLU A 387 18.00 -17.10 13.64
C GLU A 387 18.20 -16.77 15.12
N ALA A 388 17.21 -16.13 15.77
CA ALA A 388 17.26 -15.83 17.21
C ALA A 388 17.32 -17.11 18.08
N CYS A 389 16.55 -18.13 17.70
CA CYS A 389 16.59 -19.45 18.35
C CYS A 389 17.96 -20.13 18.20
N ALA A 390 18.54 -20.11 17.00
CA ALA A 390 19.85 -20.70 16.74
C ALA A 390 20.96 -20.02 17.59
N ALA A 391 20.90 -18.69 17.71
CA ALA A 391 21.89 -17.90 18.48
C ALA A 391 21.77 -18.09 20.00
N THR A 392 20.55 -18.34 20.53
CA THR A 392 20.30 -18.39 21.98
C THR A 392 20.07 -19.80 22.52
N GLY A 393 19.86 -20.78 21.63
CA GLY A 393 19.47 -22.15 21.99
C GLY A 393 18.03 -22.26 22.50
N ALA A 394 17.21 -21.23 22.33
CA ALA A 394 15.79 -21.22 22.65
C ALA A 394 14.98 -22.03 21.63
N GLN A 395 13.76 -22.42 21.99
CA GLN A 395 12.81 -23.09 21.11
C GLN A 395 11.43 -22.49 21.26
N VAL A 396 10.89 -21.95 20.17
CA VAL A 396 9.56 -21.35 20.11
C VAL A 396 8.53 -22.43 19.76
N LEU A 397 7.41 -22.45 20.50
CA LEU A 397 6.26 -23.32 20.23
C LEU A 397 5.23 -22.59 19.36
N GLU A 398 4.82 -21.38 19.75
CA GLU A 398 3.82 -20.59 19.05
C GLU A 398 4.07 -19.11 19.34
N TYR A 399 3.55 -18.25 18.45
CA TYR A 399 3.65 -16.81 18.60
C TYR A 399 2.52 -16.07 17.92
N THR A 400 2.30 -14.84 18.36
CA THR A 400 1.51 -13.83 17.65
C THR A 400 2.19 -12.48 17.81
N ALA A 401 2.06 -11.64 16.78
CA ALA A 401 2.57 -10.27 16.83
C ALA A 401 1.55 -9.29 16.22
N ALA A 402 1.51 -8.10 16.80
CA ALA A 402 0.66 -7.01 16.34
C ALA A 402 1.34 -5.65 16.59
N PRO A 403 0.98 -4.59 15.84
CA PRO A 403 1.54 -3.26 16.05
C PRO A 403 1.02 -2.64 17.36
N VAL A 404 1.88 -1.91 18.04
CA VAL A 404 1.53 -0.89 19.03
C VAL A 404 1.63 0.45 18.31
N PHE A 405 0.47 1.09 18.13
CA PHE A 405 0.39 2.38 17.46
C PHE A 405 0.91 3.50 18.37
N MET A 406 1.22 4.64 17.77
CA MET A 406 1.88 5.76 18.40
C MET A 406 1.38 6.04 19.81
N ASP A 407 2.32 6.05 20.75
CA ASP A 407 2.13 6.60 22.08
C ASP A 407 2.10 8.14 22.06
N GLU A 408 1.97 8.78 23.21
CA GLU A 408 1.97 10.26 23.34
C GLU A 408 3.27 10.92 22.85
N GLN A 409 4.35 10.14 22.65
CA GLN A 409 5.64 10.57 22.14
C GLN A 409 5.78 10.34 20.62
N GLY A 410 4.73 9.87 19.96
CA GLY A 410 4.74 9.61 18.52
C GLY A 410 5.52 8.36 18.10
N LYS A 411 5.73 7.40 19.00
CA LYS A 411 6.56 6.20 18.75
C LYS A 411 5.71 4.95 18.58
N CYS A 412 6.06 4.15 17.57
CA CYS A 412 5.42 2.88 17.23
C CYS A 412 6.37 1.71 17.45
N ARG A 413 5.82 0.52 17.67
CA ARG A 413 6.61 -0.73 17.75
C ARG A 413 5.77 -1.95 17.39
N HIS A 414 6.42 -3.07 17.12
CA HIS A 414 5.75 -4.37 17.13
C HIS A 414 5.78 -4.95 18.54
N GLN A 415 4.68 -5.53 18.97
CA GLN A 415 4.58 -6.33 20.19
C GLN A 415 4.43 -7.79 19.81
N TRP A 416 5.32 -8.62 20.34
CA TRP A 416 5.38 -10.05 20.12
C TRP A 416 5.05 -10.77 21.41
N LEU A 417 4.13 -11.71 21.36
CA LEU A 417 3.82 -12.64 22.44
C LEU A 417 4.28 -14.02 21.98
N VAL A 418 5.23 -14.62 22.70
CA VAL A 418 5.91 -15.85 22.29
C VAL A 418 5.84 -16.90 23.39
N GLU A 419 5.36 -18.08 23.04
CA GLU A 419 5.40 -19.29 23.87
C GLU A 419 6.66 -20.10 23.54
N PHE A 420 7.44 -20.41 24.55
CA PHE A 420 8.66 -21.19 24.39
C PHE A 420 8.51 -22.61 24.95
N SER A 421 9.02 -23.61 24.23
CA SER A 421 9.27 -24.93 24.79
C SER A 421 10.60 -24.99 25.53
N LYS A 422 11.56 -24.14 25.14
CA LYS A 422 12.81 -23.90 25.84
C LYS A 422 13.09 -22.41 25.80
N GLU A 423 13.13 -21.78 26.96
CA GLU A 423 13.31 -20.34 27.11
C GLU A 423 14.73 -19.89 26.79
N PRO A 424 14.93 -18.68 26.25
CA PRO A 424 16.24 -18.06 26.19
C PRO A 424 16.71 -17.66 27.61
N ALA A 425 18.02 -17.65 27.82
CA ALA A 425 18.59 -17.19 29.11
C ALA A 425 18.34 -15.68 29.36
N ASP A 426 18.22 -14.90 28.28
CA ASP A 426 17.94 -13.45 28.29
C ASP A 426 16.90 -13.16 27.20
N LEU A 427 15.69 -12.75 27.60
CA LEU A 427 14.57 -12.44 26.70
C LEU A 427 14.83 -11.15 25.91
N ASP A 428 15.48 -10.17 26.51
CA ASP A 428 15.82 -8.91 25.84
C ASP A 428 16.90 -9.12 24.78
N ALA A 429 17.88 -9.99 25.05
CA ALA A 429 18.87 -10.40 24.04
C ALA A 429 18.20 -11.14 22.87
N PHE A 430 17.26 -12.04 23.14
CA PHE A 430 16.48 -12.72 22.12
C PHE A 430 15.68 -11.73 21.26
N ALA A 431 15.01 -10.75 21.90
CA ALA A 431 14.26 -9.71 21.20
C ALA A 431 15.15 -8.87 20.29
N ARG A 432 16.34 -8.47 20.74
CA ARG A 432 17.32 -7.74 19.91
C ARG A 432 17.76 -8.56 18.69
N LEU A 433 18.10 -9.83 18.88
CA LEU A 433 18.51 -10.72 17.80
C LEU A 433 17.41 -10.90 16.76
N LEU A 434 16.16 -11.03 17.21
CA LEU A 434 15.00 -11.08 16.31
C LEU A 434 14.84 -9.78 15.52
N ASP A 435 14.89 -8.62 16.20
CA ASP A 435 14.77 -7.32 15.55
C ASP A 435 15.86 -7.08 14.49
N GLU A 436 17.12 -7.42 14.81
CA GLU A 436 18.24 -7.36 13.88
C GLU A 436 18.08 -8.32 12.68
N ALA A 437 17.59 -9.54 12.93
CA ALA A 437 17.30 -10.50 11.87
C ALA A 437 16.21 -9.98 10.94
N LEU A 438 15.11 -9.43 11.48
CA LEU A 438 14.03 -8.84 10.69
C LEU A 438 14.52 -7.68 9.82
N GLN A 439 15.40 -6.81 10.33
CA GLN A 439 16.01 -5.74 9.53
C GLN A 439 16.83 -6.30 8.37
N ARG A 440 17.61 -7.37 8.57
CA ARG A 440 18.38 -8.00 7.48
C ARG A 440 17.50 -8.68 6.43
N ILE A 441 16.40 -9.28 6.85
CA ILE A 441 15.51 -10.08 6.00
C ILE A 441 14.53 -9.20 5.21
N ASN A 442 14.06 -8.09 5.80
CA ASN A 442 13.03 -7.25 5.23
C ASN A 442 13.51 -5.79 5.13
N SER A 443 13.67 -5.30 3.90
CA SER A 443 14.20 -3.96 3.64
C SER A 443 13.26 -2.83 4.04
N ASP A 444 11.94 -3.07 4.06
CA ASP A 444 10.99 -2.06 4.48
C ASP A 444 10.94 -1.97 6.01
N TYR A 445 11.04 -3.10 6.70
CA TYR A 445 11.24 -3.13 8.15
C TYR A 445 12.56 -2.41 8.53
N GLU A 446 13.69 -2.71 7.84
CA GLU A 446 14.97 -2.02 8.03
C GLU A 446 14.82 -0.49 7.88
N ALA A 447 14.16 -0.04 6.81
CA ALA A 447 13.94 1.39 6.56
C ALA A 447 13.11 2.05 7.67
N LYS A 448 12.09 1.36 8.22
CA LYS A 448 11.27 1.90 9.33
C LYS A 448 11.99 1.86 10.67
N ARG A 449 12.92 0.91 10.87
CA ARG A 449 13.76 0.80 12.08
C ARG A 449 14.94 1.78 12.05
N TYR A 450 15.20 2.46 10.93
CA TYR A 450 16.35 3.37 10.82
C TYR A 450 16.32 4.44 11.92
N LYS A 451 17.35 4.42 12.78
CA LYS A 451 17.51 5.31 13.95
C LYS A 451 16.28 5.40 14.88
N ASP A 452 15.44 4.39 14.90
CA ASP A 452 14.24 4.31 15.73
C ASP A 452 13.23 5.47 15.55
N ILE A 453 13.22 6.05 14.36
CA ILE A 453 12.42 7.26 14.10
C ILE A 453 10.95 6.91 13.93
N THR A 454 10.64 5.95 13.04
CA THR A 454 9.25 5.54 12.75
C THR A 454 8.85 4.34 13.58
N LEU A 455 9.73 3.34 13.68
CA LEU A 455 9.49 2.09 14.38
C LEU A 455 10.58 1.86 15.42
N GLN A 456 10.18 1.76 16.69
CA GLN A 456 11.06 1.42 17.82
C GLN A 456 11.45 -0.07 17.79
N PRO A 457 12.48 -0.51 18.54
CA PRO A 457 12.75 -1.91 18.78
C PRO A 457 11.49 -2.66 19.18
N LEU A 458 11.34 -3.88 18.68
CA LEU A 458 10.19 -4.72 19.01
C LEU A 458 10.13 -5.00 20.52
N GLN A 459 8.91 -5.09 21.04
CA GLN A 459 8.65 -5.50 22.41
C GLN A 459 8.34 -6.99 22.45
N MET A 460 9.09 -7.76 23.21
CA MET A 460 8.85 -9.18 23.41
C MET A 460 8.16 -9.43 24.76
N LEU A 461 7.07 -10.18 24.73
CA LEU A 461 6.38 -10.67 25.91
C LEU A 461 6.41 -12.19 25.90
N LYS A 462 6.64 -12.76 27.06
CA LYS A 462 6.59 -14.21 27.27
C LYS A 462 5.16 -14.65 27.49
N ALA A 463 4.71 -15.64 26.73
CA ALA A 463 3.45 -16.31 26.93
C ALA A 463 3.60 -17.43 27.98
N ARG A 464 2.58 -17.60 28.83
CA ARG A 464 2.53 -18.77 29.71
C ARG A 464 2.29 -20.04 28.89
N PRO A 465 2.75 -21.20 29.37
CA PRO A 465 2.53 -22.47 28.69
C PRO A 465 1.04 -22.73 28.41
N GLY A 466 0.71 -23.07 27.17
CA GLY A 466 -0.62 -23.46 26.74
C GLY A 466 -1.62 -22.30 26.51
N VAL A 467 -1.22 -21.03 26.65
CA VAL A 467 -2.17 -19.91 26.47
C VAL A 467 -2.79 -19.85 25.09
N PHE A 468 -2.02 -20.14 24.06
CA PHE A 468 -2.54 -20.18 22.67
C PHE A 468 -3.55 -21.32 22.45
N HIS A 469 -3.31 -22.45 23.07
CA HIS A 469 -4.25 -23.58 23.06
C HIS A 469 -5.55 -23.19 23.79
N ASP A 470 -5.45 -22.58 24.97
CA ASP A 470 -6.61 -22.15 25.75
C ASP A 470 -7.44 -21.12 24.98
N TRP A 471 -6.77 -20.17 24.28
CA TRP A 471 -7.44 -19.19 23.43
C TRP A 471 -8.19 -19.85 22.27
N LEU A 472 -7.56 -20.81 21.55
CA LEU A 472 -8.24 -21.57 20.49
C LEU A 472 -9.45 -22.34 21.03
N LYS A 473 -9.33 -22.92 22.23
CA LYS A 473 -10.42 -23.61 22.92
C LYS A 473 -11.58 -22.66 23.21
N SER A 474 -11.30 -21.47 23.73
CA SER A 474 -12.32 -20.46 24.03
C SER A 474 -13.09 -19.99 22.79
N LYS A 475 -12.46 -20.06 21.61
CA LYS A 475 -13.08 -19.73 20.31
C LYS A 475 -13.82 -20.92 19.66
N GLY A 476 -13.86 -22.09 20.30
CA GLY A 476 -14.43 -23.30 19.70
C GLY A 476 -13.65 -23.83 18.50
N LYS A 477 -12.37 -23.48 18.40
CA LYS A 477 -11.49 -23.77 17.25
C LYS A 477 -10.43 -24.85 17.55
N LEU A 478 -10.67 -25.71 18.54
CA LEU A 478 -9.83 -26.87 18.78
C LEU A 478 -10.09 -27.97 17.76
N GLY A 479 -9.03 -28.39 17.08
CA GLY A 479 -9.08 -29.43 16.05
C GLY A 479 -9.23 -28.87 14.63
N GLY A 480 -8.67 -29.58 13.64
CA GLY A 480 -8.67 -29.18 12.26
C GLY A 480 -7.55 -28.18 11.89
N GLN A 481 -7.76 -27.38 10.84
CA GLN A 481 -6.76 -26.48 10.27
C GLN A 481 -6.71 -25.08 10.95
N HIS A 482 -7.34 -24.90 12.10
CA HIS A 482 -7.36 -23.60 12.79
C HIS A 482 -6.02 -23.32 13.46
N LYS A 483 -5.42 -22.17 13.10
CA LYS A 483 -4.15 -21.68 13.63
C LYS A 483 -4.33 -20.32 14.27
N VAL A 484 -3.48 -20.00 15.24
CA VAL A 484 -3.36 -18.64 15.77
C VAL A 484 -2.88 -17.72 14.65
N PRO A 485 -3.49 -16.54 14.46
CA PRO A 485 -2.96 -15.52 13.55
C PRO A 485 -1.58 -15.09 14.03
N ARG A 486 -0.53 -15.46 13.28
CA ARG A 486 0.86 -15.19 13.66
C ARG A 486 1.22 -13.71 13.55
N LEU A 487 0.72 -13.04 12.53
CA LEU A 487 0.89 -11.61 12.32
C LEU A 487 -0.48 -10.98 12.04
N SER A 488 -0.76 -9.82 12.63
CA SER A 488 -2.01 -9.09 12.40
C SER A 488 -1.80 -7.59 12.51
N ASN A 489 -2.38 -6.81 11.60
CA ASN A 489 -2.46 -5.36 11.73
C ASN A 489 -3.42 -4.91 12.84
N LYS A 490 -4.33 -5.79 13.27
CA LYS A 490 -5.28 -5.55 14.36
C LYS A 490 -4.78 -6.17 15.64
N ARG A 491 -5.07 -5.55 16.77
CA ARG A 491 -4.64 -6.01 18.09
C ARG A 491 -5.63 -6.96 18.76
N ASP A 492 -6.82 -7.19 18.19
CA ASP A 492 -7.89 -7.96 18.85
C ASP A 492 -7.39 -9.33 19.34
N THR A 493 -6.70 -10.09 18.48
CA THR A 493 -6.17 -11.42 18.84
C THR A 493 -5.14 -11.36 19.94
N ILE A 494 -4.14 -10.48 19.83
CA ILE A 494 -3.06 -10.39 20.82
C ILE A 494 -3.60 -9.89 22.17
N GLU A 495 -4.54 -8.94 22.19
CA GLU A 495 -5.14 -8.42 23.42
C GLU A 495 -5.98 -9.48 24.14
N GLU A 496 -6.75 -10.27 23.41
CA GLU A 496 -7.50 -11.39 23.98
C GLU A 496 -6.55 -12.40 24.63
N ILE A 497 -5.45 -12.78 23.93
CA ILE A 497 -4.49 -13.75 24.45
C ILE A 497 -3.70 -13.15 25.64
N LEU A 498 -3.34 -11.85 25.59
CA LEU A 498 -2.69 -11.16 26.70
C LEU A 498 -3.57 -11.11 27.95
N THR A 499 -4.89 -10.98 27.78
CA THR A 499 -5.82 -11.04 28.91
C THR A 499 -5.78 -12.41 29.58
N MET A 500 -5.79 -13.49 28.80
CA MET A 500 -5.66 -14.86 29.30
C MET A 500 -4.25 -15.22 29.80
N ASN A 501 -3.23 -14.44 29.41
CA ASN A 501 -1.84 -14.64 29.83
C ASN A 501 -1.58 -14.11 31.24
N LYS A 502 -2.48 -13.28 31.79
CA LYS A 502 -2.38 -12.71 33.15
C LYS A 502 -2.94 -13.64 34.22
N ASP A 503 -3.81 -14.57 33.82
CA ASP A 503 -4.42 -15.59 34.67
C ASP A 503 -3.54 -16.85 34.74
#